data_87cca3e648c62966ca450fcd829bcb4e
#
_entry.id   87cca3e648c62966ca450fcd829bcb4e
#
_cell.length_a   1.000
_cell.length_b   1.000
_cell.length_c   1.000
_cell.angle_alpha   90.00
_cell.angle_beta   90.00
_cell.angle_gamma   90.00
#
_symmetry.space_group_name_H-M   'P 1'
#
loop_
_entity.id
_entity.type
_entity.pdbx_description
1 polymer ?
#
loop_
_entity_poly.entity_id
_entity_poly.type
_entity_poly.pdbx_seq_one_letter_code
_entity_poly.pdbx_strand_id
1 'polypeptide(L)'
;MIKPVILDQAVIAGVGNIYADECLWAAHIHPETRSGKLSDEQLNTLFIELVKILQLSIDQGGSTDRNYVDAEGRKGNYLKFANVFRREGQACHRHPDQEILKIRVAGRGTHICPVCQVMIV
;
A
#
# COMPACT_ATOMS: atom_id res chain seq x y z
N MET A 1 12.38 -0.87 -9.99
CA MET A 1 11.05 -1.24 -9.45
C MET A 1 10.42 -0.05 -8.75
N ILE A 2 9.13 0.11 -8.94
CA ILE A 2 8.43 1.31 -8.43
C ILE A 2 8.31 1.34 -6.90
N LYS A 3 8.13 0.21 -6.24
CA LYS A 3 7.94 0.22 -4.78
C LYS A 3 9.15 0.80 -4.03
N PRO A 4 10.40 0.42 -4.33
CA PRO A 4 11.54 1.07 -3.67
C PRO A 4 11.60 2.58 -3.89
N VAL A 5 11.19 3.05 -5.07
CA VAL A 5 11.15 4.48 -5.36
C VAL A 5 10.16 5.20 -4.44
N ILE A 6 8.97 4.61 -4.24
CA ILE A 6 7.97 5.17 -3.32
C ILE A 6 8.50 5.21 -1.90
N LEU A 7 9.15 4.13 -1.46
CA LEU A 7 9.72 4.05 -0.12
C LEU A 7 10.80 5.11 0.11
N ASP A 8 11.61 5.39 -0.92
CA ASP A 8 12.64 6.43 -0.84
C ASP A 8 12.04 7.82 -0.70
N GLN A 9 10.84 8.02 -1.23
CA GLN A 9 10.12 9.30 -1.13
C GLN A 9 9.28 9.39 0.15
N ALA A 10 9.12 8.29 0.87
CA ALA A 10 8.35 8.29 2.10
C ALA A 10 9.11 8.98 3.22
N VAL A 11 8.52 10.03 3.77
CA VAL A 11 9.16 10.83 4.83
C VAL A 11 9.00 10.16 6.19
N ILE A 12 8.00 9.30 6.34
CA ILE A 12 7.64 8.70 7.62
C ILE A 12 8.22 7.28 7.69
N ALA A 13 9.30 7.12 8.44
CA ALA A 13 9.94 5.83 8.62
C ALA A 13 8.99 4.85 9.34
N GLY A 14 9.00 3.59 8.90
CA GLY A 14 8.22 2.52 9.53
C GLY A 14 6.78 2.40 9.03
N VAL A 15 6.23 3.45 8.41
CA VAL A 15 4.87 3.40 7.86
C VAL A 15 4.87 3.43 6.33
N GLY A 16 6.00 3.75 5.71
CA GLY A 16 6.09 3.84 4.26
C GLY A 16 5.72 2.53 3.56
N ASN A 17 6.08 1.39 4.13
CA ASN A 17 5.76 0.10 3.55
C ASN A 17 4.25 -0.15 3.45
N ILE A 18 3.50 0.25 4.48
CA ILE A 18 2.04 0.12 4.49
C ILE A 18 1.44 0.94 3.35
N TYR A 19 1.82 2.21 3.27
CA TYR A 19 1.24 3.12 2.29
C TYR A 19 1.69 2.81 0.87
N ALA A 20 2.92 2.34 0.70
CA ALA A 20 3.40 1.90 -0.60
C ALA A 20 2.55 0.75 -1.14
N ASP A 21 2.29 -0.28 -0.33
CA ASP A 21 1.45 -1.39 -0.75
C ASP A 21 0.03 -0.94 -1.06
N GLU A 22 -0.55 -0.09 -0.22
CA GLU A 22 -1.92 0.36 -0.39
C GLU A 22 -2.11 1.23 -1.63
N CYS A 23 -1.21 2.17 -1.88
CA CYS A 23 -1.34 3.04 -3.05
C CYS A 23 -1.08 2.30 -4.36
N LEU A 24 -0.18 1.33 -4.36
CA LEU A 24 0.07 0.50 -5.54
C LEU A 24 -1.16 -0.35 -5.88
N TRP A 25 -1.81 -0.92 -4.87
CA TRP A 25 -3.06 -1.64 -5.08
C TRP A 25 -4.15 -0.70 -5.62
N ALA A 26 -4.31 0.47 -5.01
CA ALA A 26 -5.33 1.44 -5.43
C ALA A 26 -5.12 1.91 -6.87
N ALA A 27 -3.88 2.06 -7.29
CA ALA A 27 -3.54 2.50 -8.64
C ALA A 27 -3.41 1.35 -9.66
N HIS A 28 -3.65 0.10 -9.27
CA HIS A 28 -3.54 -1.09 -10.12
C HIS A 28 -2.12 -1.30 -10.67
N ILE A 29 -1.10 -1.01 -9.87
CA ILE A 29 0.30 -1.10 -10.30
C ILE A 29 1.00 -2.21 -9.51
N HIS A 30 1.65 -3.14 -10.22
CA HIS A 30 2.46 -4.17 -9.57
C HIS A 30 3.73 -3.53 -8.98
N PRO A 31 4.10 -3.89 -7.75
CA PRO A 31 5.24 -3.24 -7.07
C PRO A 31 6.59 -3.44 -7.75
N GLU A 32 6.73 -4.50 -8.55
CA GLU A 32 7.97 -4.77 -9.29
C GLU A 32 8.02 -4.09 -10.65
N THR A 33 6.98 -3.39 -11.07
CA THR A 33 6.98 -2.63 -12.31
C THR A 33 8.09 -1.58 -12.26
N ARG A 34 8.86 -1.46 -13.33
CA ARG A 34 9.90 -0.44 -13.43
C ARG A 34 9.24 0.93 -13.61
N SER A 35 9.73 1.93 -12.88
CA SER A 35 9.16 3.27 -12.95
C SER A 35 9.16 3.83 -14.36
N GLY A 36 10.18 3.52 -15.17
CA GLY A 36 10.26 3.96 -16.56
C GLY A 36 9.24 3.33 -17.49
N LYS A 37 8.54 2.26 -17.05
CA LYS A 37 7.48 1.63 -17.83
C LYS A 37 6.10 2.19 -17.53
N LEU A 38 5.98 3.07 -16.54
CA LEU A 38 4.71 3.68 -16.18
C LEU A 38 4.47 4.92 -17.03
N SER A 39 3.25 5.08 -17.52
CA SER A 39 2.85 6.30 -18.22
C SER A 39 2.73 7.47 -17.25
N ASP A 40 2.70 8.68 -17.76
CA ASP A 40 2.45 9.88 -16.96
C ASP A 40 1.10 9.79 -16.25
N GLU A 41 0.10 9.24 -16.91
CA GLU A 41 -1.22 9.03 -16.34
C GLU A 41 -1.16 8.06 -15.16
N GLN A 42 -0.43 6.95 -15.30
CA GLN A 42 -0.28 5.98 -14.22
C GLN A 42 0.46 6.57 -13.03
N LEU A 43 1.53 7.33 -13.28
CA LEU A 43 2.27 8.01 -12.21
C LEU A 43 1.40 9.04 -11.50
N ASN A 44 0.60 9.78 -12.25
CA ASN A 44 -0.32 10.76 -11.67
C ASN A 44 -1.38 10.09 -10.80
N THR A 45 -1.95 8.98 -11.28
CA THR A 45 -2.92 8.19 -10.51
C THR A 45 -2.29 7.68 -9.22
N LEU A 46 -1.07 7.16 -9.30
CA LEU A 46 -0.34 6.67 -8.13
C LEU A 46 -0.16 7.77 -7.10
N PHE A 47 0.24 8.97 -7.55
CA PHE A 47 0.43 10.11 -6.66
C PHE A 47 -0.89 10.52 -5.98
N ILE A 48 -1.98 10.59 -6.75
CA ILE A 48 -3.30 10.94 -6.22
C ILE A 48 -3.74 9.93 -5.16
N GLU A 49 -3.56 8.64 -5.43
CA GLU A 49 -3.93 7.59 -4.48
C GLU A 49 -3.08 7.64 -3.23
N LEU A 50 -1.79 7.93 -3.36
CA LEU A 50 -0.91 8.09 -2.20
C LEU A 50 -1.39 9.23 -1.30
N VAL A 51 -1.75 10.37 -1.88
CA VAL A 51 -2.25 11.52 -1.11
C VAL A 51 -3.54 11.16 -0.39
N LYS A 52 -4.47 10.48 -1.07
CA LYS A 52 -5.74 10.05 -0.46
C LYS A 52 -5.51 9.12 0.72
N ILE A 53 -4.60 8.17 0.57
CA ILE A 53 -4.30 7.18 1.61
C ILE A 53 -3.66 7.85 2.81
N LEU A 54 -2.72 8.77 2.59
CA LEU A 54 -2.10 9.51 3.67
C LEU A 54 -3.12 10.37 4.42
N GLN A 55 -4.05 11.00 3.71
CA GLN A 55 -5.10 11.80 4.33
C GLN A 55 -6.03 10.92 5.16
N LEU A 56 -6.43 9.77 4.63
CA LEU A 56 -7.25 8.82 5.38
C LEU A 56 -6.54 8.36 6.64
N SER A 57 -5.23 8.08 6.54
CA SER A 57 -4.44 7.68 7.70
C SER A 57 -4.44 8.76 8.78
N ILE A 58 -4.26 10.03 8.39
CA ILE A 58 -4.30 11.14 9.34
C ILE A 58 -5.67 11.22 10.00
N ASP A 59 -6.75 11.12 9.21
CA ASP A 59 -8.12 11.21 9.70
C ASP A 59 -8.45 10.07 10.69
N GLN A 60 -7.80 8.92 10.55
CA GLN A 60 -8.04 7.74 11.39
C GLN A 60 -7.00 7.59 12.51
N GLY A 61 -6.21 8.61 12.79
CA GLY A 61 -5.24 8.58 13.87
C GLY A 61 -3.94 7.84 13.55
N GLY A 62 -3.65 7.63 12.26
CA GLY A 62 -2.44 6.97 11.81
C GLY A 62 -2.57 5.47 11.76
N SER A 63 -1.51 4.81 11.27
CA SER A 63 -1.43 3.36 11.21
C SER A 63 -0.38 2.89 12.22
N THR A 64 -0.77 1.98 13.10
CA THR A 64 0.18 1.38 14.01
C THR A 64 -0.10 -0.10 14.14
N ASP A 65 0.97 -0.89 14.05
CA ASP A 65 0.95 -2.33 14.31
C ASP A 65 1.67 -2.65 15.62
N ARG A 66 2.05 -1.62 16.37
CA ARG A 66 2.69 -1.75 17.67
C ARG A 66 1.68 -1.44 18.77
N ASN A 67 2.11 -1.56 20.02
CA ASN A 67 1.26 -1.28 21.17
C ASN A 67 1.16 0.21 21.48
N TYR A 68 1.29 1.05 20.45
CA TYR A 68 1.11 2.48 20.63
C TYR A 68 -0.37 2.80 20.81
N VAL A 69 -0.67 3.65 21.77
CA VAL A 69 -2.01 4.18 22.00
C VAL A 69 -1.93 5.70 22.12
N ASP A 70 -3.01 6.37 21.75
CA ASP A 70 -3.08 7.82 21.88
C ASP A 70 -3.35 8.22 23.34
N ALA A 71 -3.52 9.54 23.58
CA ALA A 71 -3.75 10.03 24.94
C ALA A 71 -5.02 9.48 25.60
N GLU A 72 -5.98 9.03 24.82
CA GLU A 72 -7.22 8.39 25.30
C GLU A 72 -7.13 6.87 25.34
N GLY A 73 -5.97 6.29 25.04
CA GLY A 73 -5.78 4.85 25.07
C GLY A 73 -6.21 4.14 23.80
N ARG A 74 -6.33 4.85 22.68
CA ARG A 74 -6.76 4.27 21.41
C ARG A 74 -5.57 4.09 20.47
N LYS A 75 -5.59 2.99 19.72
CA LYS A 75 -4.60 2.74 18.67
C LYS A 75 -5.02 3.48 17.40
N GLY A 76 -4.05 3.72 16.52
CA GLY A 76 -4.35 4.22 15.18
C GLY A 76 -5.25 3.23 14.44
N ASN A 77 -6.16 3.75 13.63
CA ASN A 77 -7.24 2.97 13.02
C ASN A 77 -7.03 2.64 11.55
N TYR A 78 -5.96 3.13 10.91
CA TYR A 78 -5.79 2.94 9.47
C TYR A 78 -5.83 1.46 9.07
N LEU A 79 -5.26 0.56 9.86
CA LEU A 79 -5.23 -0.86 9.52
C LEU A 79 -6.61 -1.47 9.34
N LYS A 80 -7.65 -0.89 9.93
CA LYS A 80 -9.03 -1.33 9.71
C LYS A 80 -9.51 -1.05 8.29
N PHE A 81 -8.89 -0.11 7.59
CA PHE A 81 -9.24 0.30 6.24
C PHE A 81 -8.27 -0.24 5.19
N ALA A 82 -7.26 -1.01 5.61
CA ALA A 82 -6.28 -1.55 4.68
C ALA A 82 -6.93 -2.48 3.67
N ASN A 83 -6.49 -2.37 2.41
CA ASN A 83 -7.00 -3.20 1.33
C ASN A 83 -6.12 -4.43 1.10
N VAL A 84 -4.84 -4.31 1.28
CA VAL A 84 -3.89 -5.42 1.05
C VAL A 84 -2.95 -5.65 2.24
N PHE A 85 -2.53 -4.63 2.94
CA PHE A 85 -1.53 -4.77 3.99
C PHE A 85 -2.04 -5.67 5.11
N ARG A 86 -1.29 -6.73 5.38
CA ARG A 86 -1.62 -7.76 6.39
C ARG A 86 -2.93 -8.50 6.11
N ARG A 87 -3.34 -8.53 4.84
CA ARG A 87 -4.54 -9.25 4.44
C ARG A 87 -4.25 -10.48 3.58
N GLU A 88 -3.02 -10.96 3.57
CA GLU A 88 -2.68 -12.18 2.85
C GLU A 88 -3.61 -13.32 3.25
N GLY A 89 -4.08 -14.05 2.26
CA GLY A 89 -5.07 -15.12 2.46
C GLY A 89 -6.52 -14.64 2.51
N GLN A 90 -6.75 -13.32 2.58
CA GLN A 90 -8.09 -12.75 2.57
C GLN A 90 -8.47 -12.31 1.17
N ALA A 91 -9.77 -12.22 0.90
CA ALA A 91 -10.24 -11.83 -0.41
C ALA A 91 -9.90 -10.37 -0.74
N CYS A 92 -9.51 -10.13 -1.99
CA CYS A 92 -9.34 -8.77 -2.49
C CYS A 92 -10.71 -8.07 -2.53
N HIS A 93 -10.77 -6.82 -2.10
CA HIS A 93 -12.02 -6.07 -2.07
C HIS A 93 -12.63 -5.87 -3.46
N ARG A 94 -11.79 -5.84 -4.50
CA ARG A 94 -12.25 -5.68 -5.90
C ARG A 94 -12.48 -7.01 -6.60
N HIS A 95 -11.85 -8.07 -6.12
CA HIS A 95 -11.90 -9.40 -6.73
C HIS A 95 -12.12 -10.45 -5.64
N PRO A 96 -13.39 -10.67 -5.22
CA PRO A 96 -13.68 -11.56 -4.09
C PRO A 96 -13.20 -13.00 -4.25
N ASP A 97 -12.99 -13.44 -5.50
CA ASP A 97 -12.48 -14.78 -5.78
C ASP A 97 -10.96 -14.88 -5.70
N GLN A 98 -10.29 -13.76 -5.49
CA GLN A 98 -8.82 -13.71 -5.47
C GLN A 98 -8.32 -13.36 -4.09
N GLU A 99 -7.38 -14.15 -3.59
CA GLU A 99 -6.73 -13.88 -2.31
C GLU A 99 -5.58 -12.90 -2.47
N ILE A 100 -5.40 -12.06 -1.46
CA ILE A 100 -4.22 -11.21 -1.34
C ILE A 100 -3.02 -12.09 -1.08
N LEU A 101 -1.92 -11.84 -1.81
CA LEU A 101 -0.67 -12.57 -1.66
C LEU A 101 0.36 -11.70 -0.96
N LYS A 102 1.26 -12.36 -0.23
CA LYS A 102 2.44 -11.69 0.32
C LYS A 102 3.66 -12.19 -0.45
N ILE A 103 4.36 -11.27 -1.08
CA ILE A 103 5.59 -11.55 -1.83
C ILE A 103 6.72 -10.73 -1.27
N ARG A 104 7.93 -10.94 -1.78
CA ARG A 104 9.10 -10.19 -1.37
C ARG A 104 9.58 -9.32 -2.52
N VAL A 105 9.69 -8.00 -2.27
CA VAL A 105 10.14 -7.04 -3.28
C VAL A 105 11.26 -6.21 -2.64
N ALA A 106 12.46 -6.29 -3.23
CA ALA A 106 13.63 -5.57 -2.75
C ALA A 106 13.88 -5.80 -1.24
N GLY A 107 13.69 -7.04 -0.78
CA GLY A 107 13.94 -7.43 0.60
C GLY A 107 12.81 -7.10 1.59
N ARG A 108 11.70 -6.53 1.12
CA ARG A 108 10.57 -6.18 1.99
C ARG A 108 9.34 -7.03 1.70
N GLY A 109 8.61 -7.40 2.74
CA GLY A 109 7.32 -8.05 2.59
C GLY A 109 6.36 -7.11 1.87
N THR A 110 5.64 -7.63 0.89
CA THR A 110 4.81 -6.83 -0.01
C THR A 110 3.50 -7.55 -0.25
N HIS A 111 2.40 -6.83 -0.13
CA HIS A 111 1.06 -7.39 -0.24
C HIS A 111 0.43 -6.94 -1.55
N ILE A 112 -0.07 -7.89 -2.34
CA ILE A 112 -0.65 -7.61 -3.66
C ILE A 112 -1.92 -8.42 -3.90
N CYS A 113 -2.76 -7.91 -4.82
CA CYS A 113 -3.74 -8.71 -5.50
C CYS A 113 -3.21 -8.99 -6.91
N PRO A 114 -2.94 -10.25 -7.29
CA PRO A 114 -2.34 -10.53 -8.59
C PRO A 114 -3.27 -10.24 -9.77
N VAL A 115 -4.56 -10.11 -9.53
CA VAL A 115 -5.52 -9.74 -10.58
C VAL A 115 -5.57 -8.23 -10.79
N CYS A 116 -5.57 -7.45 -9.69
CA CYS A 116 -5.58 -5.98 -9.76
C CYS A 116 -4.25 -5.41 -10.24
N GLN A 117 -3.15 -6.07 -9.89
CA GLN A 117 -1.81 -5.52 -10.04
C GLN A 117 -0.98 -6.42 -10.95
N VAL A 118 -1.24 -6.31 -12.26
CA VAL A 118 -0.52 -7.08 -13.26
C VAL A 118 0.78 -6.36 -13.61
N MET A 119 1.88 -7.12 -13.62
CA MET A 119 3.18 -6.54 -13.94
C MET A 119 3.26 -6.12 -15.41
N ILE A 120 3.74 -4.90 -15.62
CA ILE A 120 4.00 -4.36 -16.97
C ILE A 120 5.41 -4.78 -17.38
N VAL A 121 5.50 -5.50 -18.47
CA VAL A 121 6.79 -5.97 -19.03
C VAL A 121 7.22 -5.17 -20.25
#